data_e523d1a559ff5b5ed305585b7507be1b
#
_entry.id   e523d1a559ff5b5ed305585b7507be1b
#
_cell.length_a   1.000
_cell.length_b   1.000
_cell.length_c   1.000
_cell.angle_alpha   90.00
_cell.angle_beta   90.00
_cell.angle_gamma   90.00
#
_symmetry.space_group_name_H-M   'P 1'
#
loop_
_entity.id
_entity.type
_entity.pdbx_description
1 polymer ?
#
loop_
_entity_poly.entity_id
_entity_poly.type
_entity_poly.pdbx_seq_one_letter_code
_entity_poly.pdbx_strand_id
1 'polypeptide(L)'
;MKTFELYSSSICPICQRRIPMRIYEDEKDNVIYLEKTCPEHGKFEDVYWGDAELYKYFFENWNHAKYIGEGVENPHSKIVKGCPFDCGLCPQHKTHTVLGIIDVTNRCNMACPICFAYAGKANYVYEPSFGQIAEMIKLLRENSPWQCNALQFSGGEPTLRNDLPELIAEAKKAGITHVEVNTNGIRLAEDIKYFKKLKVAGMSTVYLQFDGLREEVYKKLRGRGDLVSIKKKVIENARKIGCNSIVLVVTLAKGINDNELGSIINFAIENHDVVRCVNIQPISMAGRAKKEEMRRLRITIPDALKLIEEQTGKISRYDWRPVNWPMPIAKGMEMLKGEAYPEFTMHPMCGASTFILVEEGNKNSYSYAPITKYIDVDHFAEVFWRVYYLSLRGEKTKAKLEMLKFLPDIKSKLIRELIKGVVTKGNYEALGKLMNNVIMLGIMHFQDVWNFDIARVQRCAIHYALPDGKLRSFCTYNNLYRDEIEKRYSVSIEEWKARKKKEITEYA
;
A
#
# COMPACT_ATOMS: atom_id res chain seq x y z
N MET A 1 -7.15 -17.01 31.41
CA MET A 1 -6.32 -15.89 30.89
C MET A 1 -7.20 -14.64 30.74
N LYS A 2 -6.68 -13.41 30.92
CA LYS A 2 -7.51 -12.23 30.65
C LYS A 2 -7.76 -12.18 29.14
N THR A 3 -9.01 -12.20 28.73
CA THR A 3 -9.47 -12.01 27.35
C THR A 3 -8.98 -10.65 26.84
N PHE A 4 -8.46 -10.59 25.60
CA PHE A 4 -8.04 -9.32 25.03
C PHE A 4 -9.25 -8.41 24.80
N GLU A 5 -9.15 -7.16 25.24
CA GLU A 5 -10.20 -6.15 25.07
C GLU A 5 -9.57 -4.77 24.91
N LEU A 6 -10.06 -4.00 23.94
CA LEU A 6 -9.63 -2.63 23.66
C LEU A 6 -10.82 -1.77 23.27
N TYR A 7 -10.88 -0.57 23.81
CA TYR A 7 -11.89 0.44 23.47
C TYR A 7 -11.29 1.50 22.54
N SER A 8 -12.02 1.85 21.48
CA SER A 8 -11.65 2.83 20.47
C SER A 8 -12.89 3.58 19.96
N SER A 9 -12.78 4.21 18.82
CA SER A 9 -13.88 4.89 18.14
C SER A 9 -13.98 4.43 16.68
N SER A 10 -15.21 4.42 16.18
CA SER A 10 -15.56 4.07 14.81
C SER A 10 -16.58 5.05 14.23
N ILE A 11 -17.14 4.71 13.07
CA ILE A 11 -18.31 5.37 12.49
C ILE A 11 -19.47 4.39 12.34
N CYS A 12 -20.68 4.90 12.41
CA CYS A 12 -21.87 4.13 12.06
C CYS A 12 -21.86 3.80 10.56
N PRO A 13 -22.09 2.54 10.13
CA PRO A 13 -22.09 2.20 8.71
C PRO A 13 -23.26 2.83 7.92
N ILE A 14 -24.30 3.31 8.60
CA ILE A 14 -25.48 3.90 7.97
C ILE A 14 -25.40 5.43 7.98
N CYS A 15 -25.37 6.09 9.16
CA CYS A 15 -25.37 7.56 9.25
C CYS A 15 -23.97 8.18 9.35
N GLN A 16 -22.92 7.38 9.35
CA GLN A 16 -21.51 7.78 9.43
C GLN A 16 -21.15 8.62 10.69
N ARG A 17 -22.05 8.79 11.65
CA ARG A 17 -21.75 9.44 12.94
C ARG A 17 -20.63 8.69 13.66
N ARG A 18 -19.72 9.42 14.30
CA ARG A 18 -18.73 8.83 15.21
C ARG A 18 -19.41 8.16 16.39
N ILE A 19 -19.03 6.92 16.68
CA ILE A 19 -19.58 6.08 17.75
C ILE A 19 -18.46 5.35 18.50
N PRO A 20 -18.69 4.96 19.77
CA PRO A 20 -17.74 4.10 20.48
C PRO A 20 -17.65 2.72 19.83
N MET A 21 -16.49 2.11 19.97
CA MET A 21 -16.15 0.80 19.43
C MET A 21 -15.39 0.00 20.48
N ARG A 22 -15.71 -1.28 20.56
CA ARG A 22 -15.00 -2.29 21.33
C ARG A 22 -14.38 -3.29 20.38
N ILE A 23 -13.11 -3.63 20.59
CA ILE A 23 -12.40 -4.72 19.94
C ILE A 23 -12.16 -5.76 21.01
N TYR A 24 -12.57 -7.00 20.79
CA TYR A 24 -12.48 -8.05 21.79
C TYR A 24 -12.22 -9.42 21.16
N GLU A 25 -11.59 -10.30 21.96
CA GLU A 25 -11.32 -11.67 21.62
C GLU A 25 -12.53 -12.54 21.95
N ASP A 26 -12.95 -13.39 21.00
CA ASP A 26 -13.79 -14.53 21.29
C ASP A 26 -12.89 -15.77 21.49
N GLU A 27 -12.84 -16.27 22.73
CA GLU A 27 -11.98 -17.41 23.10
C GLU A 27 -12.38 -18.72 22.41
N LYS A 28 -13.64 -18.87 22.02
CA LYS A 28 -14.14 -20.10 21.40
C LYS A 28 -13.65 -20.23 19.95
N ASP A 29 -13.64 -19.11 19.25
CA ASP A 29 -13.35 -19.08 17.81
C ASP A 29 -11.92 -18.65 17.49
N ASN A 30 -11.13 -18.21 18.52
CA ASN A 30 -9.80 -17.59 18.34
C ASN A 30 -9.84 -16.41 17.34
N VAL A 31 -10.87 -15.58 17.42
CA VAL A 31 -11.14 -14.46 16.51
C VAL A 31 -11.22 -13.15 17.29
N ILE A 32 -10.74 -12.07 16.70
CA ILE A 32 -10.96 -10.73 17.19
C ILE A 32 -12.15 -10.10 16.47
N TYR A 33 -13.15 -9.70 17.24
CA TYR A 33 -14.34 -9.01 16.78
C TYR A 33 -14.25 -7.50 17.02
N LEU A 34 -14.97 -6.76 16.20
CA LEU A 34 -15.25 -5.34 16.36
C LEU A 34 -16.74 -5.16 16.59
N GLU A 35 -17.08 -4.59 17.73
CA GLU A 35 -18.45 -4.27 18.11
C GLU A 35 -18.62 -2.75 18.23
N LYS A 36 -19.71 -2.21 17.74
CA LYS A 36 -20.04 -0.79 17.81
C LYS A 36 -21.55 -0.56 17.90
N THR A 37 -21.96 0.47 18.64
CA THR A 37 -23.38 0.77 18.85
C THR A 37 -23.70 2.20 18.44
N CYS A 38 -24.63 2.34 17.52
CA CYS A 38 -25.19 3.63 17.14
C CYS A 38 -26.50 3.87 17.90
N PRO A 39 -26.71 5.05 18.50
CA PRO A 39 -27.97 5.35 19.18
C PRO A 39 -29.21 5.28 18.30
N GLU A 40 -29.06 5.51 16.98
CA GLU A 40 -30.15 5.54 16.02
C GLU A 40 -30.32 4.22 15.26
N HIS A 41 -29.21 3.46 15.04
CA HIS A 41 -29.19 2.30 14.16
C HIS A 41 -28.82 0.99 14.86
N GLY A 42 -28.68 1.02 16.19
CA GLY A 42 -28.42 -0.17 17.00
C GLY A 42 -26.98 -0.70 16.93
N LYS A 43 -26.87 -1.97 17.25
CA LYS A 43 -25.59 -2.68 17.36
C LYS A 43 -25.13 -3.22 16.02
N PHE A 44 -23.82 -3.09 15.73
CA PHE A 44 -23.13 -3.70 14.61
C PHE A 44 -21.92 -4.49 15.12
N GLU A 45 -21.69 -5.64 14.51
CA GLU A 45 -20.55 -6.50 14.82
C GLU A 45 -19.96 -7.05 13.51
N ASP A 46 -18.64 -7.14 13.43
CA ASP A 46 -17.93 -7.72 12.29
C ASP A 46 -16.62 -8.37 12.77
N VAL A 47 -16.10 -9.30 11.98
CA VAL A 47 -14.76 -9.86 12.21
C VAL A 47 -13.74 -8.77 11.93
N TYR A 48 -12.93 -8.43 12.93
CA TYR A 48 -11.83 -7.47 12.80
C TYR A 48 -10.54 -8.16 12.37
N TRP A 49 -10.27 -9.37 12.95
CA TRP A 49 -9.07 -10.13 12.69
C TRP A 49 -9.33 -11.63 12.92
N GLY A 50 -9.11 -12.47 11.91
CA GLY A 50 -9.48 -13.89 11.92
C GLY A 50 -8.55 -14.83 12.72
N ASP A 51 -7.58 -14.28 13.50
CA ASP A 51 -6.68 -15.05 14.36
C ASP A 51 -6.23 -14.17 15.54
N ALA A 52 -6.70 -14.48 16.74
CA ALA A 52 -6.43 -13.69 17.93
C ALA A 52 -4.97 -13.79 18.42
N GLU A 53 -4.31 -14.94 18.24
CA GLU A 53 -2.90 -15.11 18.61
C GLU A 53 -2.00 -14.24 17.73
N LEU A 54 -2.24 -14.26 16.42
CA LEU A 54 -1.49 -13.43 15.48
C LEU A 54 -1.77 -11.94 15.69
N TYR A 55 -3.02 -11.57 16.09
CA TYR A 55 -3.36 -10.21 16.48
C TYR A 55 -2.51 -9.74 17.65
N LYS A 56 -2.44 -10.54 18.73
CA LYS A 56 -1.64 -10.22 19.92
C LYS A 56 -0.15 -10.10 19.57
N TYR A 57 0.37 -11.04 18.78
CA TYR A 57 1.74 -11.01 18.30
C TYR A 57 2.06 -9.70 17.54
N PHE A 58 1.21 -9.27 16.63
CA PHE A 58 1.39 -8.00 15.90
C PHE A 58 1.26 -6.80 16.81
N PHE A 59 0.33 -6.84 17.76
CA PHE A 59 0.07 -5.74 18.69
C PHE A 59 1.20 -5.57 19.71
N GLU A 60 1.78 -6.64 20.22
CA GLU A 60 2.91 -6.63 21.16
C GLU A 60 4.19 -6.11 20.49
N ASN A 61 4.50 -6.59 19.29
CA ASN A 61 5.65 -6.12 18.52
C ASN A 61 5.55 -4.64 18.12
N TRP A 62 4.36 -4.05 18.18
CA TRP A 62 4.15 -2.65 17.87
C TRP A 62 4.41 -1.67 19.04
N ASN A 63 4.50 -2.14 20.26
CA ASN A 63 4.61 -1.25 21.43
C ASN A 63 5.74 -0.23 21.33
N HIS A 64 6.82 -0.53 20.62
CA HIS A 64 7.92 0.40 20.38
C HIS A 64 7.56 1.59 19.48
N ALA A 65 6.68 1.40 18.50
CA ALA A 65 6.26 2.44 17.56
C ALA A 65 5.04 3.25 18.03
N LYS A 66 4.33 2.79 19.07
CA LYS A 66 3.08 3.39 19.55
C LYS A 66 3.24 4.83 20.03
N TYR A 67 4.41 5.15 20.58
CA TYR A 67 4.70 6.45 21.21
C TYR A 67 5.55 7.36 20.30
N ILE A 68 5.93 6.89 19.13
CA ILE A 68 6.72 7.64 18.15
C ILE A 68 5.81 7.99 16.98
N GLY A 69 6.04 9.14 16.37
CA GLY A 69 5.23 9.68 15.28
C GLY A 69 4.41 10.88 15.76
N GLU A 70 4.95 12.05 15.52
CA GLU A 70 4.38 13.32 15.94
C GLU A 70 3.41 13.92 14.91
N GLY A 71 3.16 13.20 13.81
CA GLY A 71 2.31 13.67 12.72
C GLY A 71 3.06 14.60 11.79
N VAL A 72 2.40 15.70 11.41
CA VAL A 72 2.97 16.73 10.53
C VAL A 72 3.10 18.04 11.30
N GLU A 73 4.19 18.77 11.07
CA GLU A 73 4.43 20.09 11.66
C GLU A 73 3.54 21.17 11.02
N ASN A 74 3.13 20.96 9.76
CA ASN A 74 2.29 21.87 8.99
C ASN A 74 0.94 21.22 8.63
N PRO A 75 -0.02 21.14 9.56
CA PRO A 75 -1.31 20.51 9.30
C PRO A 75 -2.12 21.28 8.24
N HIS A 76 -2.76 20.55 7.33
CA HIS A 76 -3.53 21.11 6.20
C HIS A 76 -5.02 21.33 6.55
N SER A 77 -5.45 20.95 7.75
CA SER A 77 -6.82 21.22 8.23
C SER A 77 -6.84 21.48 9.74
N LYS A 78 -7.83 22.29 10.17
CA LYS A 78 -8.10 22.56 11.59
C LYS A 78 -8.98 21.47 12.17
N ILE A 79 -8.94 21.30 13.51
CA ILE A 79 -9.87 20.43 14.24
C ILE A 79 -11.15 21.23 14.53
N VAL A 80 -12.29 20.73 14.01
CA VAL A 80 -13.62 21.29 14.24
C VAL A 80 -14.59 20.22 14.76
N LYS A 81 -14.71 19.10 14.02
CA LYS A 81 -15.57 17.96 14.36
C LYS A 81 -14.78 16.74 14.87
N GLY A 82 -13.46 16.79 14.77
CA GLY A 82 -12.56 15.69 15.09
C GLY A 82 -12.47 14.62 13.97
N CYS A 83 -11.53 13.70 14.15
CA CYS A 83 -11.33 12.60 13.21
C CYS A 83 -12.57 11.68 13.17
N PRO A 84 -13.04 11.24 11.96
CA PRO A 84 -12.43 11.39 10.62
C PRO A 84 -12.97 12.61 9.82
N PHE A 85 -13.81 13.48 10.40
CA PHE A 85 -14.56 14.52 9.68
C PHE A 85 -13.72 15.75 9.32
N ASP A 86 -12.59 15.96 9.96
CA ASP A 86 -11.65 17.04 9.64
C ASP A 86 -10.42 16.51 8.89
N CYS A 87 -10.56 15.33 8.21
CA CYS A 87 -9.44 14.69 7.54
C CYS A 87 -8.80 15.61 6.50
N GLY A 88 -7.51 15.80 6.63
CA GLY A 88 -6.69 16.71 5.83
C GLY A 88 -5.32 16.89 6.47
N LEU A 89 -4.76 15.82 7.08
CA LEU A 89 -3.60 15.88 7.97
C LEU A 89 -3.79 16.94 9.06
N CYS A 90 -4.87 16.81 9.82
CA CYS A 90 -5.14 17.68 10.96
C CYS A 90 -4.16 17.37 12.13
N PRO A 91 -4.10 18.24 13.18
CA PRO A 91 -3.21 17.99 14.33
C PRO A 91 -3.45 16.69 15.11
N GLN A 92 -4.56 15.98 14.87
CA GLN A 92 -4.80 14.64 15.44
C GLN A 92 -4.14 13.50 14.65
N HIS A 93 -3.57 13.78 13.47
CA HIS A 93 -2.88 12.79 12.66
C HIS A 93 -1.49 12.53 13.25
N LYS A 94 -1.12 11.23 13.37
CA LYS A 94 0.06 10.79 14.14
C LYS A 94 1.19 10.25 13.27
N THR A 95 1.11 10.44 11.96
CA THR A 95 2.16 10.04 11.01
C THR A 95 2.18 11.01 9.83
N HIS A 96 3.15 10.87 8.94
CA HIS A 96 3.26 11.70 7.74
C HIS A 96 2.95 10.89 6.48
N THR A 97 2.92 11.55 5.32
CA THR A 97 2.66 10.90 4.05
C THR A 97 3.89 10.16 3.55
N VAL A 98 3.84 8.84 3.55
CA VAL A 98 4.86 7.98 2.93
C VAL A 98 4.56 7.77 1.44
N LEU A 99 3.28 7.59 1.09
CA LEU A 99 2.81 7.47 -0.28
C LEU A 99 1.67 8.45 -0.56
N GLY A 100 1.89 9.37 -1.49
CA GLY A 100 0.85 10.22 -2.06
C GLY A 100 0.10 9.50 -3.18
N ILE A 101 -1.21 9.71 -3.29
CA ILE A 101 -2.02 9.22 -4.41
C ILE A 101 -2.70 10.42 -5.07
N ILE A 102 -2.70 10.46 -6.39
CA ILE A 102 -3.48 11.42 -7.18
C ILE A 102 -4.34 10.66 -8.17
N ASP A 103 -5.65 10.80 -8.03
CA ASP A 103 -6.59 10.31 -9.03
C ASP A 103 -6.63 11.30 -10.19
N VAL A 104 -6.03 10.92 -11.32
CA VAL A 104 -5.89 11.81 -12.47
C VAL A 104 -7.12 11.83 -13.38
N THR A 105 -8.00 10.84 -13.24
CA THR A 105 -9.28 10.74 -13.98
C THR A 105 -10.19 9.69 -13.34
N ASN A 106 -11.50 9.88 -13.39
CA ASN A 106 -12.47 8.81 -13.07
C ASN A 106 -12.90 8.00 -14.31
N ARG A 107 -12.41 8.36 -15.50
CA ARG A 107 -12.64 7.57 -16.71
C ARG A 107 -11.91 6.24 -16.63
N CYS A 108 -12.55 5.19 -17.10
CA CYS A 108 -11.97 3.85 -17.14
C CYS A 108 -12.50 3.08 -18.35
N ASN A 109 -11.65 2.30 -19.00
CA ASN A 109 -12.02 1.37 -20.05
C ASN A 109 -12.55 0.03 -19.51
N MET A 110 -12.81 -0.03 -18.19
CA MET A 110 -13.40 -1.16 -17.49
C MET A 110 -14.56 -0.70 -16.58
N ALA A 111 -15.46 -1.65 -16.24
CA ALA A 111 -16.62 -1.41 -15.38
C ALA A 111 -16.70 -2.45 -14.26
N CYS A 112 -15.60 -2.64 -13.54
CA CYS A 112 -15.42 -3.69 -12.54
C CYS A 112 -16.55 -3.71 -11.49
N PRO A 113 -17.15 -4.86 -11.17
CA PRO A 113 -18.19 -4.98 -10.13
C PRO A 113 -17.72 -4.52 -8.75
N ILE A 114 -16.45 -4.75 -8.44
CA ILE A 114 -15.85 -4.45 -7.12
C ILE A 114 -15.05 -3.14 -7.08
N CYS A 115 -15.27 -2.21 -8.02
CA CYS A 115 -14.48 -0.98 -8.08
C CYS A 115 -14.76 -0.07 -6.88
N PHE A 116 -13.78 0.13 -6.02
CA PHE A 116 -13.88 1.01 -4.86
C PHE A 116 -13.92 2.51 -5.23
N ALA A 117 -13.39 2.87 -6.41
CA ALA A 117 -13.40 4.25 -6.94
C ALA A 117 -14.66 4.59 -7.76
N TYR A 118 -15.58 3.66 -7.95
CA TYR A 118 -16.79 3.84 -8.77
C TYR A 118 -16.53 4.26 -10.22
N ALA A 119 -15.30 4.09 -10.71
CA ALA A 119 -14.83 4.57 -12.00
C ALA A 119 -15.51 3.88 -13.21
N GLY A 120 -15.55 4.57 -14.35
CA GLY A 120 -16.07 4.05 -15.62
C GLY A 120 -17.60 3.97 -15.75
N LYS A 121 -18.38 4.32 -14.71
CA LYS A 121 -19.86 4.34 -14.71
C LYS A 121 -20.46 5.61 -14.12
N ALA A 122 -19.65 6.61 -13.76
CA ALA A 122 -20.14 7.90 -13.32
C ALA A 122 -20.78 8.66 -14.49
N ASN A 123 -21.82 9.43 -14.22
CA ASN A 123 -22.47 10.32 -15.20
C ASN A 123 -21.78 11.69 -15.30
N TYR A 124 -20.58 11.81 -14.75
CA TYR A 124 -19.72 12.99 -14.77
C TYR A 124 -18.28 12.59 -15.03
N VAL A 125 -17.46 13.55 -15.42
CA VAL A 125 -16.02 13.35 -15.59
C VAL A 125 -15.27 14.20 -14.57
N TYR A 126 -14.59 13.51 -13.64
CA TYR A 126 -13.57 14.09 -12.79
C TYR A 126 -12.21 13.86 -13.46
N GLU A 127 -11.62 14.90 -13.97
CA GLU A 127 -10.30 14.86 -14.63
C GLU A 127 -9.59 16.19 -14.35
N PRO A 128 -8.85 16.29 -13.22
CA PRO A 128 -8.13 17.50 -12.87
C PRO A 128 -7.18 17.93 -13.97
N SER A 129 -7.08 19.24 -14.21
CA SER A 129 -6.15 19.81 -15.19
C SER A 129 -4.69 19.51 -14.80
N PHE A 130 -3.78 19.68 -15.75
CA PHE A 130 -2.34 19.56 -15.50
C PHE A 130 -1.91 20.49 -14.34
N GLY A 131 -2.34 21.76 -14.35
CA GLY A 131 -2.03 22.71 -13.28
C GLY A 131 -2.55 22.30 -11.91
N GLN A 132 -3.79 21.76 -11.83
CA GLN A 132 -4.34 21.25 -10.58
C GLN A 132 -3.52 20.05 -10.06
N ILE A 133 -3.07 19.16 -10.94
CA ILE A 133 -2.24 18.02 -10.54
C ILE A 133 -0.85 18.50 -10.08
N ALA A 134 -0.27 19.51 -10.74
CA ALA A 134 0.99 20.10 -10.31
C ALA A 134 0.90 20.71 -8.90
N GLU A 135 -0.22 21.42 -8.58
CA GLU A 135 -0.47 21.91 -7.22
C GLU A 135 -0.64 20.78 -6.19
N MET A 136 -1.31 19.67 -6.57
CA MET A 136 -1.40 18.48 -5.69
C MET A 136 -0.04 17.84 -5.43
N ILE A 137 0.84 17.79 -6.44
CA ILE A 137 2.22 17.29 -6.29
C ILE A 137 3.01 18.22 -5.35
N LYS A 138 2.89 19.53 -5.51
CA LYS A 138 3.52 20.51 -4.64
C LYS A 138 3.05 20.36 -3.20
N LEU A 139 1.74 20.19 -2.97
CA LEU A 139 1.17 19.95 -1.65
C LEU A 139 1.80 18.73 -0.93
N LEU A 140 2.10 17.63 -1.66
CA LEU A 140 2.79 16.46 -1.12
C LEU A 140 4.25 16.79 -0.74
N ARG A 141 4.90 17.70 -1.47
CA ARG A 141 6.29 18.10 -1.21
C ARG A 141 6.45 19.13 -0.10
N GLU A 142 5.37 19.82 0.25
CA GLU A 142 5.35 20.80 1.34
C GLU A 142 5.22 20.18 2.73
N ASN A 143 5.00 18.87 2.85
CA ASN A 143 4.90 18.22 4.15
C ASN A 143 6.21 18.32 4.95
N SER A 144 6.09 18.66 6.23
CA SER A 144 7.19 18.72 7.20
C SER A 144 6.88 17.86 8.43
N PRO A 145 7.86 17.21 9.06
CA PRO A 145 9.31 17.24 8.77
C PRO A 145 9.74 16.39 7.58
N TRP A 146 8.85 15.49 7.11
CA TRP A 146 9.15 14.58 6.00
C TRP A 146 8.38 14.96 4.73
N GLN A 147 9.11 15.31 3.68
CA GLN A 147 8.52 15.52 2.35
C GLN A 147 8.16 14.17 1.71
N CYS A 148 6.94 14.07 1.15
CA CYS A 148 6.53 12.87 0.44
C CYS A 148 7.39 12.63 -0.81
N ASN A 149 8.07 11.49 -0.87
CA ASN A 149 8.99 11.13 -1.96
C ASN A 149 8.43 10.06 -2.91
N ALA A 150 7.27 9.48 -2.60
CA ALA A 150 6.61 8.47 -3.41
C ALA A 150 5.20 8.94 -3.82
N LEU A 151 4.89 8.84 -5.10
CA LEU A 151 3.60 9.22 -5.69
C LEU A 151 3.05 8.11 -6.56
N GLN A 152 1.78 7.78 -6.38
CA GLN A 152 1.04 6.88 -7.25
C GLN A 152 -0.01 7.67 -8.05
N PHE A 153 0.09 7.67 -9.36
CA PHE A 153 -0.99 8.10 -10.23
C PHE A 153 -2.03 6.99 -10.35
N SER A 154 -3.28 7.33 -10.03
CA SER A 154 -4.40 6.41 -9.90
C SER A 154 -5.69 7.03 -10.47
N GLY A 155 -6.85 6.51 -10.06
CA GLY A 155 -8.18 6.99 -10.44
C GLY A 155 -9.04 5.88 -11.03
N GLY A 156 -9.61 6.13 -12.21
CA GLY A 156 -10.21 5.08 -13.03
C GLY A 156 -9.11 4.26 -13.72
N GLU A 157 -8.67 4.74 -14.87
CA GLU A 157 -7.51 4.20 -15.57
C GLU A 157 -6.60 5.36 -16.02
N PRO A 158 -5.49 5.58 -15.31
CA PRO A 158 -4.59 6.71 -15.58
C PRO A 158 -4.04 6.74 -17.00
N THR A 159 -3.81 5.56 -17.59
CA THR A 159 -3.24 5.45 -18.94
C THR A 159 -4.19 5.94 -20.05
N LEU A 160 -5.45 6.26 -19.74
CA LEU A 160 -6.35 6.93 -20.66
C LEU A 160 -6.01 8.42 -20.87
N ARG A 161 -5.16 8.99 -20.03
CA ARG A 161 -4.61 10.34 -20.22
C ARG A 161 -3.41 10.28 -21.15
N ASN A 162 -3.42 11.11 -22.19
CA ASN A 162 -2.28 11.18 -23.12
C ASN A 162 -1.11 11.99 -22.54
N ASP A 163 -1.40 12.92 -21.62
CA ASP A 163 -0.43 13.76 -20.91
C ASP A 163 0.10 13.11 -19.59
N LEU A 164 -0.16 11.83 -19.37
CA LEU A 164 0.40 11.11 -18.20
C LEU A 164 1.94 11.09 -18.19
N PRO A 165 2.65 10.94 -19.33
CA PRO A 165 4.12 11.04 -19.33
C PRO A 165 4.59 12.41 -18.82
N GLU A 166 3.95 13.49 -19.23
CA GLU A 166 4.26 14.86 -18.80
C GLU A 166 3.98 15.07 -17.32
N LEU A 167 2.89 14.48 -16.78
CA LEU A 167 2.59 14.49 -15.35
C LEU A 167 3.65 13.74 -14.54
N ILE A 168 4.15 12.61 -15.05
CA ILE A 168 5.25 11.86 -14.42
C ILE A 168 6.52 12.72 -14.39
N ALA A 169 6.86 13.38 -15.51
CA ALA A 169 8.01 14.25 -15.59
C ALA A 169 7.90 15.46 -14.62
N GLU A 170 6.71 16.04 -14.48
CA GLU A 170 6.45 17.11 -13.51
C GLU A 170 6.63 16.64 -12.07
N ALA A 171 6.14 15.43 -11.73
CA ALA A 171 6.37 14.84 -10.42
C ALA A 171 7.87 14.63 -10.14
N LYS A 172 8.63 14.15 -11.12
CA LYS A 172 10.09 14.00 -10.99
C LYS A 172 10.79 15.35 -10.80
N LYS A 173 10.41 16.36 -11.57
CA LYS A 173 10.93 17.73 -11.46
C LYS A 173 10.64 18.34 -10.08
N ALA A 174 9.47 18.07 -9.50
CA ALA A 174 9.10 18.48 -8.15
C ALA A 174 9.87 17.73 -7.02
N GLY A 175 10.71 16.75 -7.37
CA GLY A 175 11.53 16.00 -6.43
C GLY A 175 10.90 14.71 -5.90
N ILE A 176 9.81 14.22 -6.50
CA ILE A 176 9.30 12.86 -6.22
C ILE A 176 10.30 11.86 -6.77
N THR A 177 10.92 11.07 -5.90
CA THR A 177 11.94 10.09 -6.29
C THR A 177 11.34 8.80 -6.81
N HIS A 178 10.14 8.41 -6.36
CA HIS A 178 9.46 7.19 -6.74
C HIS A 178 8.06 7.49 -7.30
N VAL A 179 7.83 7.21 -8.59
CA VAL A 179 6.54 7.43 -9.25
C VAL A 179 5.97 6.10 -9.71
N GLU A 180 4.76 5.79 -9.25
CA GLU A 180 4.01 4.60 -9.61
C GLU A 180 2.82 4.94 -10.52
N VAL A 181 2.49 4.04 -11.43
CA VAL A 181 1.25 4.09 -12.22
C VAL A 181 0.40 2.88 -11.90
N ASN A 182 -0.75 3.13 -11.25
CA ASN A 182 -1.74 2.10 -10.93
C ASN A 182 -2.67 1.87 -12.13
N THR A 183 -2.54 0.71 -12.78
CA THR A 183 -3.19 0.47 -14.07
C THR A 183 -3.77 -0.95 -14.20
N ASN A 184 -4.85 -1.06 -14.97
CA ASN A 184 -5.35 -2.35 -15.43
C ASN A 184 -4.45 -3.00 -16.49
N GLY A 185 -3.49 -2.28 -17.05
CA GLY A 185 -2.46 -2.78 -17.97
C GLY A 185 -2.88 -2.91 -19.44
N ILE A 186 -4.14 -2.65 -19.79
CA ILE A 186 -4.63 -2.85 -21.17
C ILE A 186 -3.78 -2.04 -22.15
N ARG A 187 -3.66 -0.73 -21.94
CA ARG A 187 -2.87 0.13 -22.84
C ARG A 187 -1.38 -0.23 -22.85
N LEU A 188 -0.82 -0.67 -21.72
CA LEU A 188 0.59 -1.09 -21.67
C LEU A 188 0.86 -2.39 -22.44
N ALA A 189 -0.16 -3.27 -22.53
CA ALA A 189 -0.08 -4.48 -23.34
C ALA A 189 -0.17 -4.17 -24.85
N GLU A 190 -1.06 -3.25 -25.23
CA GLU A 190 -1.39 -2.92 -26.62
C GLU A 190 -0.39 -1.94 -27.26
N ASP A 191 0.10 -0.95 -26.50
CA ASP A 191 0.96 0.14 -26.97
C ASP A 191 2.30 0.17 -26.20
N ILE A 192 3.26 -0.61 -26.69
CA ILE A 192 4.62 -0.67 -26.13
C ILE A 192 5.35 0.68 -26.27
N LYS A 193 5.01 1.50 -27.28
CA LYS A 193 5.63 2.82 -27.47
C LYS A 193 5.18 3.77 -26.38
N TYR A 194 3.89 3.75 -26.05
CA TYR A 194 3.36 4.52 -24.92
C TYR A 194 3.97 4.05 -23.59
N PHE A 195 4.07 2.74 -23.37
CA PHE A 195 4.72 2.18 -22.19
C PHE A 195 6.17 2.68 -22.04
N LYS A 196 6.93 2.68 -23.14
CA LYS A 196 8.30 3.22 -23.17
C LYS A 196 8.34 4.71 -22.84
N LYS A 197 7.36 5.52 -23.32
CA LYS A 197 7.26 6.95 -22.98
C LYS A 197 7.08 7.16 -21.47
N LEU A 198 6.22 6.40 -20.80
CA LEU A 198 6.04 6.48 -19.33
C LEU A 198 7.36 6.20 -18.61
N LYS A 199 8.09 5.15 -19.03
CA LYS A 199 9.40 4.83 -18.43
C LYS A 199 10.41 5.96 -18.61
N VAL A 200 10.53 6.49 -19.84
CA VAL A 200 11.47 7.58 -20.16
C VAL A 200 11.11 8.85 -19.37
N ALA A 201 9.82 9.11 -19.15
CA ALA A 201 9.35 10.23 -18.34
C ALA A 201 9.71 10.10 -16.83
N GLY A 202 10.15 8.93 -16.38
CA GLY A 202 10.61 8.69 -15.01
C GLY A 202 9.69 7.82 -14.17
N MET A 203 8.74 7.08 -14.78
CA MET A 203 7.97 6.06 -14.05
C MET A 203 8.91 5.03 -13.45
N SER A 204 8.82 4.85 -12.13
CA SER A 204 9.62 3.91 -11.34
C SER A 204 9.02 2.52 -11.33
N THR A 205 7.69 2.42 -11.17
CA THR A 205 6.97 1.15 -10.95
C THR A 205 5.63 1.11 -11.67
N VAL A 206 5.33 -0.02 -12.27
CA VAL A 206 3.97 -0.36 -12.71
C VAL A 206 3.25 -1.07 -11.58
N TYR A 207 2.21 -0.46 -11.03
CA TYR A 207 1.33 -1.05 -10.03
C TYR A 207 0.17 -1.74 -10.78
N LEU A 208 0.43 -3.01 -11.19
CA LEU A 208 -0.41 -3.75 -12.13
C LEU A 208 -1.50 -4.52 -11.41
N GLN A 209 -2.75 -4.20 -11.67
CA GLN A 209 -3.88 -5.03 -11.21
C GLN A 209 -3.71 -6.47 -11.73
N PHE A 210 -3.73 -7.45 -10.80
CA PHE A 210 -3.45 -8.86 -11.08
C PHE A 210 -4.16 -9.77 -10.08
N ASP A 211 -5.35 -10.27 -10.39
CA ASP A 211 -6.20 -10.98 -9.41
C ASP A 211 -6.01 -12.50 -9.41
N GLY A 212 -5.33 -13.07 -10.39
CA GLY A 212 -5.13 -14.52 -10.50
C GLY A 212 -4.63 -14.95 -11.87
N LEU A 213 -4.59 -16.26 -12.09
CA LEU A 213 -4.15 -16.91 -13.33
C LEU A 213 -5.30 -17.55 -14.12
N ARG A 214 -6.55 -17.50 -13.56
CA ARG A 214 -7.75 -18.04 -14.19
C ARG A 214 -8.66 -16.94 -14.70
N GLU A 215 -9.23 -17.12 -15.90
CA GLU A 215 -10.15 -16.16 -16.51
C GLU A 215 -11.43 -15.94 -15.69
N GLU A 216 -11.92 -17.00 -15.03
CA GLU A 216 -13.14 -16.96 -14.20
C GLU A 216 -13.03 -15.97 -13.04
N VAL A 217 -11.83 -15.84 -12.47
CA VAL A 217 -11.55 -14.84 -11.43
C VAL A 217 -11.80 -13.44 -11.98
N TYR A 218 -11.27 -13.14 -13.14
CA TYR A 218 -11.43 -11.83 -13.78
C TYR A 218 -12.89 -11.58 -14.23
N LYS A 219 -13.58 -12.60 -14.71
CA LYS A 219 -15.03 -12.49 -15.01
C LYS A 219 -15.83 -12.06 -13.79
N LYS A 220 -15.56 -12.67 -12.62
CA LYS A 220 -16.24 -12.35 -11.36
C LYS A 220 -15.84 -10.99 -10.79
N LEU A 221 -14.55 -10.67 -10.71
CA LEU A 221 -14.05 -9.46 -10.08
C LEU A 221 -14.04 -8.25 -11.00
N ARG A 222 -13.79 -8.44 -12.31
CA ARG A 222 -13.56 -7.34 -13.28
C ARG A 222 -14.61 -7.25 -14.37
N GLY A 223 -15.47 -8.25 -14.51
CA GLY A 223 -16.52 -8.29 -15.53
C GLY A 223 -16.05 -8.71 -16.93
N ARG A 224 -14.79 -9.16 -17.09
CA ARG A 224 -14.22 -9.68 -18.35
C ARG A 224 -13.13 -10.71 -18.06
N GLY A 225 -13.06 -11.77 -18.90
CA GLY A 225 -12.17 -12.92 -18.69
C GLY A 225 -10.82 -12.85 -19.40
N ASP A 226 -10.69 -12.04 -20.44
CA ASP A 226 -9.49 -11.97 -21.31
C ASP A 226 -8.28 -11.26 -20.68
N LEU A 227 -8.34 -10.91 -19.40
CA LEU A 227 -7.32 -10.08 -18.77
C LEU A 227 -6.03 -10.83 -18.43
N VAL A 228 -6.06 -12.16 -18.28
CA VAL A 228 -4.84 -12.96 -18.01
C VAL A 228 -3.79 -12.78 -19.08
N SER A 229 -4.18 -12.88 -20.35
CA SER A 229 -3.28 -12.68 -21.51
C SER A 229 -2.71 -11.25 -21.54
N ILE A 230 -3.53 -10.26 -21.22
CA ILE A 230 -3.12 -8.85 -21.12
C ILE A 230 -2.04 -8.67 -20.03
N LYS A 231 -2.22 -9.27 -18.82
CA LYS A 231 -1.24 -9.18 -17.75
C LYS A 231 0.10 -9.80 -18.14
N LYS A 232 0.09 -10.99 -18.74
CA LYS A 232 1.30 -11.63 -19.27
C LYS A 232 1.98 -10.75 -20.33
N LYS A 233 1.19 -10.13 -21.21
CA LYS A 233 1.72 -9.22 -22.23
C LYS A 233 2.37 -7.97 -21.67
N VAL A 234 1.84 -7.40 -20.59
CA VAL A 234 2.49 -6.26 -19.89
C VAL A 234 3.87 -6.68 -19.37
N ILE A 235 4.01 -7.87 -18.76
CA ILE A 235 5.27 -8.39 -18.25
C ILE A 235 6.29 -8.59 -19.39
N GLU A 236 5.87 -9.18 -20.51
CA GLU A 236 6.72 -9.30 -21.71
C GLU A 236 7.18 -7.93 -22.24
N ASN A 237 6.25 -6.97 -22.35
CA ASN A 237 6.56 -5.63 -22.83
C ASN A 237 7.51 -4.91 -21.86
N ALA A 238 7.33 -5.09 -20.54
CA ALA A 238 8.22 -4.55 -19.51
C ALA A 238 9.67 -5.02 -19.70
N ARG A 239 9.88 -6.33 -19.94
CA ARG A 239 11.21 -6.88 -20.27
C ARG A 239 11.81 -6.22 -21.50
N LYS A 240 11.02 -6.11 -22.59
CA LYS A 240 11.50 -5.53 -23.88
C LYS A 240 11.95 -4.09 -23.74
N ILE A 241 11.32 -3.30 -22.87
CA ILE A 241 11.70 -1.88 -22.64
C ILE A 241 12.64 -1.69 -21.46
N GLY A 242 13.03 -2.78 -20.77
CA GLY A 242 13.87 -2.75 -19.56
C GLY A 242 13.20 -2.11 -18.35
N CYS A 243 11.87 -2.23 -18.21
CA CYS A 243 11.14 -1.85 -16.99
C CYS A 243 11.14 -3.05 -16.03
N ASN A 244 11.96 -2.99 -14.98
CA ASN A 244 12.21 -4.09 -14.06
C ASN A 244 11.53 -3.90 -12.69
N SER A 245 10.45 -3.15 -12.62
CA SER A 245 9.70 -2.94 -11.39
C SER A 245 8.19 -3.00 -11.66
N ILE A 246 7.62 -4.18 -11.46
CA ILE A 246 6.18 -4.42 -11.48
C ILE A 246 5.76 -4.90 -10.09
N VAL A 247 4.68 -4.33 -9.58
CA VAL A 247 3.94 -4.83 -8.42
C VAL A 247 2.68 -5.52 -8.92
N LEU A 248 2.50 -6.81 -8.59
CA LEU A 248 1.25 -7.52 -8.83
C LEU A 248 0.25 -7.18 -7.72
N VAL A 249 -0.84 -6.53 -8.08
CA VAL A 249 -1.85 -6.04 -7.14
C VAL A 249 -3.06 -6.96 -7.17
N VAL A 250 -3.24 -7.72 -6.10
CA VAL A 250 -4.28 -8.74 -5.98
C VAL A 250 -5.44 -8.22 -5.14
N THR A 251 -6.61 -8.04 -5.73
CA THR A 251 -7.82 -7.86 -4.92
C THR A 251 -8.31 -9.22 -4.46
N LEU A 252 -8.11 -9.52 -3.17
CA LEU A 252 -8.41 -10.82 -2.59
C LEU A 252 -9.86 -10.89 -2.11
N ALA A 253 -10.62 -11.86 -2.59
CA ALA A 253 -12.02 -12.08 -2.25
C ALA A 253 -12.28 -13.56 -1.91
N LYS A 254 -12.88 -13.81 -0.73
CA LYS A 254 -13.21 -15.14 -0.24
C LYS A 254 -14.08 -15.92 -1.22
N GLY A 255 -13.69 -17.15 -1.52
CA GLY A 255 -14.40 -18.05 -2.44
C GLY A 255 -14.30 -17.66 -3.93
N ILE A 256 -13.41 -16.72 -4.30
CA ILE A 256 -13.16 -16.32 -5.69
C ILE A 256 -11.73 -16.62 -6.12
N ASN A 257 -10.75 -16.06 -5.44
CA ASN A 257 -9.32 -16.20 -5.76
C ASN A 257 -8.44 -16.48 -4.55
N ASP A 258 -9.01 -16.74 -3.41
CA ASP A 258 -8.33 -17.11 -2.17
C ASP A 258 -7.54 -18.43 -2.28
N ASN A 259 -7.89 -19.28 -3.24
CA ASN A 259 -7.17 -20.50 -3.58
C ASN A 259 -6.06 -20.33 -4.64
N GLU A 260 -5.76 -19.10 -5.07
CA GLU A 260 -4.71 -18.83 -6.08
C GLU A 260 -3.46 -18.13 -5.51
N LEU A 261 -3.43 -17.84 -4.22
CA LEU A 261 -2.34 -17.07 -3.62
C LEU A 261 -0.97 -17.72 -3.84
N GLY A 262 -0.85 -19.02 -3.63
CA GLY A 262 0.37 -19.77 -3.92
C GLY A 262 0.77 -19.72 -5.40
N SER A 263 -0.19 -19.87 -6.30
CA SER A 263 0.06 -19.79 -7.75
C SER A 263 0.51 -18.39 -8.19
N ILE A 264 -0.08 -17.33 -7.62
CA ILE A 264 0.31 -15.93 -7.89
C ILE A 264 1.75 -15.68 -7.40
N ILE A 265 2.11 -16.18 -6.20
CA ILE A 265 3.46 -16.05 -5.65
C ILE A 265 4.46 -16.81 -6.54
N ASN A 266 4.16 -18.03 -6.95
CA ASN A 266 5.02 -18.78 -7.88
C ASN A 266 5.17 -18.05 -9.21
N PHE A 267 4.11 -17.50 -9.77
CA PHE A 267 4.17 -16.69 -10.98
C PHE A 267 5.07 -15.44 -10.80
N ALA A 268 5.02 -14.79 -9.66
CA ALA A 268 5.93 -13.67 -9.36
C ALA A 268 7.38 -14.13 -9.29
N ILE A 269 7.66 -15.30 -8.70
CA ILE A 269 9.00 -15.90 -8.62
C ILE A 269 9.54 -16.22 -10.00
N GLU A 270 8.74 -16.84 -10.87
CA GLU A 270 9.11 -17.15 -12.26
C GLU A 270 9.40 -15.89 -13.11
N ASN A 271 8.89 -14.73 -12.67
CA ASN A 271 9.05 -13.45 -13.34
C ASN A 271 9.81 -12.42 -12.50
N HIS A 272 10.64 -12.87 -11.54
CA HIS A 272 11.34 -12.00 -10.58
C HIS A 272 12.32 -11.01 -11.23
N ASP A 273 12.68 -11.22 -12.47
CA ASP A 273 13.47 -10.28 -13.27
C ASP A 273 12.77 -8.92 -13.49
N VAL A 274 11.42 -8.91 -13.49
CA VAL A 274 10.59 -7.70 -13.66
C VAL A 274 9.58 -7.51 -12.54
N VAL A 275 9.14 -8.58 -11.83
CA VAL A 275 8.20 -8.50 -10.71
C VAL A 275 8.98 -8.35 -9.41
N ARG A 276 8.70 -7.28 -8.64
CA ARG A 276 9.38 -6.98 -7.38
C ARG A 276 8.51 -7.15 -6.14
N CYS A 277 7.19 -7.18 -6.34
CA CYS A 277 6.26 -7.26 -5.22
C CYS A 277 4.97 -7.95 -5.65
N VAL A 278 4.39 -8.70 -4.74
CA VAL A 278 2.97 -9.10 -4.76
C VAL A 278 2.30 -8.36 -3.61
N ASN A 279 1.39 -7.43 -3.94
CA ASN A 279 0.63 -6.68 -2.94
C ASN A 279 -0.81 -7.17 -2.91
N ILE A 280 -1.18 -7.88 -1.86
CA ILE A 280 -2.49 -8.49 -1.65
C ILE A 280 -3.39 -7.49 -0.92
N GLN A 281 -4.56 -7.24 -1.46
CA GLN A 281 -5.52 -6.30 -0.90
C GLN A 281 -6.86 -7.02 -0.66
N PRO A 282 -7.13 -7.49 0.56
CA PRO A 282 -8.46 -7.97 0.92
C PRO A 282 -9.53 -6.98 0.50
N ILE A 283 -10.61 -7.47 -0.09
CA ILE A 283 -11.69 -6.63 -0.61
C ILE A 283 -12.26 -5.71 0.46
N SER A 284 -12.37 -4.42 0.13
CA SER A 284 -13.01 -3.40 0.96
C SER A 284 -14.40 -3.06 0.40
N MET A 285 -15.39 -2.95 1.28
CA MET A 285 -16.79 -2.68 0.92
C MET A 285 -17.00 -1.18 0.68
N ALA A 286 -16.29 -0.64 -0.31
CA ALA A 286 -16.35 0.76 -0.74
C ALA A 286 -16.75 0.86 -2.22
N GLY A 287 -17.18 2.03 -2.67
CA GLY A 287 -17.59 2.25 -4.06
C GLY A 287 -18.71 1.32 -4.52
N ARG A 288 -18.52 0.59 -5.62
CA ARG A 288 -19.49 -0.40 -6.12
C ARG A 288 -19.60 -1.65 -5.26
N ALA A 289 -18.58 -1.96 -4.46
CA ALA A 289 -18.60 -3.08 -3.53
C ALA A 289 -19.31 -2.74 -2.19
N LYS A 290 -19.87 -1.55 -2.02
CA LYS A 290 -20.52 -1.06 -0.77
C LYS A 290 -21.85 -1.77 -0.43
N LYS A 291 -22.21 -2.83 -1.14
CA LYS A 291 -23.43 -3.60 -0.91
C LYS A 291 -23.22 -4.60 0.22
N GLU A 292 -24.23 -4.74 1.08
CA GLU A 292 -24.15 -5.67 2.23
C GLU A 292 -23.91 -7.12 1.80
N GLU A 293 -24.51 -7.55 0.71
CA GLU A 293 -24.30 -8.88 0.13
C GLU A 293 -22.84 -9.20 -0.21
N MET A 294 -22.00 -8.17 -0.40
CA MET A 294 -20.58 -8.33 -0.68
C MET A 294 -19.78 -8.66 0.58
N ARG A 295 -20.33 -8.49 1.78
CA ARG A 295 -19.65 -8.82 3.06
C ARG A 295 -19.21 -10.29 3.13
N ARG A 296 -19.94 -11.21 2.49
CA ARG A 296 -19.56 -12.62 2.38
C ARG A 296 -18.21 -12.86 1.70
N LEU A 297 -17.73 -11.88 0.91
CA LEU A 297 -16.43 -11.94 0.23
C LEU A 297 -15.28 -11.46 1.13
N ARG A 298 -15.59 -10.98 2.35
CA ARG A 298 -14.59 -10.49 3.30
C ARG A 298 -13.61 -11.61 3.68
N ILE A 299 -12.36 -11.24 3.68
CA ILE A 299 -11.24 -12.04 4.15
C ILE A 299 -10.32 -11.11 4.95
N THR A 300 -9.76 -11.60 6.04
CA THR A 300 -8.85 -10.80 6.87
C THR A 300 -7.38 -11.09 6.53
N ILE A 301 -6.46 -10.29 7.07
CA ILE A 301 -5.01 -10.52 6.88
C ILE A 301 -4.61 -11.91 7.36
N PRO A 302 -4.90 -12.35 8.60
CA PRO A 302 -4.50 -13.68 9.07
C PRO A 302 -5.10 -14.81 8.24
N ASP A 303 -6.31 -14.70 7.75
CA ASP A 303 -6.90 -15.69 6.84
C ASP A 303 -6.04 -15.85 5.58
N ALA A 304 -5.63 -14.73 4.99
CA ALA A 304 -4.78 -14.74 3.80
C ALA A 304 -3.38 -15.31 4.10
N LEU A 305 -2.79 -14.98 5.26
CA LEU A 305 -1.49 -15.51 5.67
C LEU A 305 -1.54 -17.03 5.87
N LYS A 306 -2.62 -17.54 6.48
CA LYS A 306 -2.87 -18.97 6.63
C LYS A 306 -2.98 -19.67 5.28
N LEU A 307 -3.74 -19.10 4.35
CA LEU A 307 -3.87 -19.65 2.99
C LEU A 307 -2.54 -19.65 2.23
N ILE A 308 -1.70 -18.62 2.40
CA ILE A 308 -0.35 -18.60 1.80
C ILE A 308 0.51 -19.71 2.41
N GLU A 309 0.48 -19.89 3.73
CA GLU A 309 1.20 -20.96 4.41
C GLU A 309 0.78 -22.35 3.89
N GLU A 310 -0.53 -22.61 3.79
CA GLU A 310 -1.09 -23.85 3.28
C GLU A 310 -0.74 -24.11 1.80
N GLN A 311 -0.86 -23.08 0.94
CA GLN A 311 -0.68 -23.21 -0.50
C GLN A 311 0.79 -23.24 -0.92
N THR A 312 1.69 -22.63 -0.16
CA THR A 312 3.13 -22.60 -0.50
C THR A 312 3.92 -23.70 0.22
N GLY A 313 3.50 -24.09 1.43
CA GLY A 313 4.24 -25.00 2.31
C GLY A 313 5.63 -24.50 2.72
N LYS A 314 5.95 -23.24 2.42
CA LYS A 314 7.30 -22.65 2.59
C LYS A 314 7.31 -21.35 3.37
N ILE A 315 6.23 -20.59 3.35
CA ILE A 315 6.09 -19.27 3.97
C ILE A 315 5.12 -19.40 5.13
N SER A 316 5.61 -19.35 6.36
CA SER A 316 4.76 -19.39 7.54
C SER A 316 4.09 -18.06 7.78
N ARG A 317 2.90 -18.07 8.43
CA ARG A 317 2.25 -16.83 8.91
C ARG A 317 3.14 -16.06 9.89
N TYR A 318 4.07 -16.69 10.56
CA TYR A 318 5.04 -16.07 11.47
C TYR A 318 6.28 -15.51 10.77
N ASP A 319 6.42 -15.67 9.45
CA ASP A 319 7.44 -14.98 8.65
C ASP A 319 7.07 -13.53 8.33
N TRP A 320 5.85 -13.13 8.62
CA TRP A 320 5.32 -11.79 8.32
C TRP A 320 5.49 -10.84 9.49
N ARG A 321 5.71 -9.57 9.16
CA ARG A 321 5.82 -8.48 10.14
C ARG A 321 4.81 -7.38 9.82
N PRO A 322 4.24 -6.69 10.83
CA PRO A 322 3.33 -5.57 10.60
C PRO A 322 4.02 -4.43 9.84
N VAL A 323 3.23 -3.62 9.14
CA VAL A 323 3.73 -2.53 8.27
C VAL A 323 4.58 -1.48 8.98
N ASN A 324 4.52 -1.39 10.30
CA ASN A 324 5.34 -0.50 11.12
C ASN A 324 6.66 -1.13 11.61
N TRP A 325 6.90 -2.39 11.31
CA TRP A 325 8.13 -3.09 11.71
C TRP A 325 9.43 -2.41 11.22
N PRO A 326 9.50 -1.75 10.01
CA PRO A 326 10.71 -1.09 9.56
C PRO A 326 11.11 0.17 10.37
N MET A 327 10.26 0.64 11.27
CA MET A 327 10.46 1.89 12.01
C MET A 327 11.78 1.94 12.80
N PRO A 328 12.21 0.90 13.57
CA PRO A 328 13.50 0.88 14.23
C PRO A 328 14.66 1.08 13.26
N ILE A 329 14.58 0.42 12.11
CA ILE A 329 15.62 0.50 11.05
C ILE A 329 15.68 1.93 10.52
N ALA A 330 14.56 2.57 10.22
CA ALA A 330 14.51 3.95 9.75
C ALA A 330 15.15 4.90 10.76
N LYS A 331 14.78 4.81 12.05
CA LYS A 331 15.35 5.64 13.12
C LYS A 331 16.84 5.40 13.36
N GLY A 332 17.27 4.15 13.37
CA GLY A 332 18.70 3.84 13.49
C GLY A 332 19.53 4.33 12.31
N MET A 333 19.01 4.22 11.09
CA MET A 333 19.66 4.72 9.88
C MET A 333 19.74 6.25 9.85
N GLU A 334 18.67 6.94 10.27
CA GLU A 334 18.64 8.40 10.43
C GLU A 334 19.81 8.87 11.32
N MET A 335 19.99 8.22 12.48
CA MET A 335 21.05 8.56 13.41
C MET A 335 22.46 8.25 12.88
N LEU A 336 22.62 7.21 12.08
CA LEU A 336 23.92 6.83 11.50
C LEU A 336 24.33 7.73 10.34
N LYS A 337 23.36 8.16 9.51
CA LYS A 337 23.63 8.95 8.30
C LYS A 337 23.43 10.45 8.49
N GLY A 338 22.64 10.86 9.48
CA GLY A 338 22.27 12.27 9.69
C GLY A 338 21.26 12.78 8.65
N GLU A 339 20.53 11.88 7.99
CA GLU A 339 19.50 12.17 7.01
C GLU A 339 18.15 11.67 7.53
N ALA A 340 17.07 12.43 7.35
CA ALA A 340 15.75 12.02 7.74
C ALA A 340 15.26 10.80 6.92
N TYR A 341 14.61 9.86 7.58
CA TYR A 341 14.01 8.68 6.98
C TYR A 341 12.52 8.64 7.27
N PRO A 342 11.69 8.04 6.36
CA PRO A 342 10.25 7.90 6.60
C PRO A 342 9.97 7.19 7.91
N GLU A 343 9.10 7.76 8.73
CA GLU A 343 8.64 7.12 9.96
C GLU A 343 7.52 6.14 9.66
N PHE A 344 7.79 4.86 9.77
CA PHE A 344 6.79 3.80 9.60
C PHE A 344 5.98 3.61 10.88
N THR A 345 5.17 4.61 11.25
CA THR A 345 4.36 4.63 12.47
C THR A 345 2.89 4.26 12.23
N MET A 346 2.61 3.58 11.11
CA MET A 346 1.28 3.09 10.79
C MET A 346 0.75 2.14 11.86
N HIS A 347 -0.57 2.03 11.94
CA HIS A 347 -1.20 1.05 12.82
C HIS A 347 -0.88 -0.38 12.36
N PRO A 348 -0.46 -1.30 13.25
CA PRO A 348 0.00 -2.65 12.88
C PRO A 348 -1.06 -3.46 12.13
N MET A 349 -2.34 -3.22 12.42
CA MET A 349 -3.46 -3.92 11.75
C MET A 349 -3.80 -3.38 10.36
N CYS A 350 -3.03 -2.42 9.82
CA CYS A 350 -3.23 -1.93 8.46
C CYS A 350 -2.67 -2.87 7.40
N GLY A 351 -1.64 -3.64 7.74
CA GLY A 351 -1.01 -4.55 6.80
C GLY A 351 0.16 -5.31 7.40
N ALA A 352 0.67 -6.23 6.62
CA ALA A 352 1.86 -7.02 6.93
C ALA A 352 2.72 -7.20 5.69
N SER A 353 4.00 -7.48 5.88
CA SER A 353 4.91 -7.79 4.79
C SER A 353 5.95 -8.84 5.19
N THR A 354 6.44 -9.55 4.20
CA THR A 354 7.63 -10.39 4.29
C THR A 354 8.44 -10.26 3.00
N PHE A 355 9.69 -10.69 3.04
CA PHE A 355 10.57 -10.74 1.89
C PHE A 355 10.95 -12.17 1.63
N ILE A 356 10.93 -12.59 0.38
CA ILE A 356 11.41 -13.89 -0.06
C ILE A 356 12.66 -13.72 -0.92
N LEU A 357 13.67 -14.50 -0.63
CA LEU A 357 14.89 -14.60 -1.44
C LEU A 357 14.67 -15.68 -2.48
N VAL A 358 14.84 -15.35 -3.75
CA VAL A 358 14.76 -16.27 -4.87
C VAL A 358 16.17 -16.68 -5.27
N GLU A 359 16.38 -17.98 -5.41
CA GLU A 359 17.64 -18.56 -5.86
C GLU A 359 17.40 -19.32 -7.15
N GLU A 360 18.18 -18.99 -8.19
CA GLU A 360 18.13 -19.69 -9.47
C GLU A 360 18.82 -21.04 -9.38
N GLY A 361 18.10 -22.08 -9.73
CA GLY A 361 18.63 -23.44 -9.82
C GLY A 361 18.95 -23.84 -11.27
N ASN A 362 19.28 -25.09 -11.49
CA ASN A 362 19.54 -25.63 -12.82
C ASN A 362 18.24 -25.73 -13.64
N LYS A 363 18.31 -25.47 -14.97
CA LYS A 363 17.22 -25.65 -15.94
C LYS A 363 15.98 -24.77 -15.68
N ASN A 364 16.16 -23.48 -15.38
CA ASN A 364 15.06 -22.54 -15.08
C ASN A 364 14.18 -22.98 -13.88
N SER A 365 14.73 -23.75 -12.95
CA SER A 365 14.07 -23.98 -11.68
C SER A 365 14.42 -22.90 -10.68
N TYR A 366 13.44 -22.52 -9.83
CA TYR A 366 13.65 -21.52 -8.80
C TYR A 366 13.39 -22.15 -7.44
N SER A 367 14.29 -21.94 -6.48
CA SER A 367 14.02 -22.15 -5.07
C SER A 367 13.79 -20.79 -4.39
N TYR A 368 13.01 -20.79 -3.33
CA TYR A 368 12.79 -19.58 -2.56
C TYR A 368 12.57 -19.88 -1.09
N ALA A 369 12.90 -18.91 -0.27
CA ALA A 369 12.62 -18.97 1.16
C ALA A 369 12.38 -17.57 1.72
N PRO A 370 11.58 -17.43 2.81
CA PRO A 370 11.42 -16.16 3.50
C PRO A 370 12.73 -15.73 4.14
N ILE A 371 12.94 -14.41 4.21
CA ILE A 371 14.16 -13.80 4.76
C ILE A 371 14.43 -14.22 6.22
N THR A 372 13.38 -14.54 6.96
CA THR A 372 13.42 -15.04 8.34
C THR A 372 14.19 -16.36 8.52
N LYS A 373 14.34 -17.14 7.45
CA LYS A 373 15.24 -18.33 7.47
C LYS A 373 16.72 -17.96 7.56
N TYR A 374 17.07 -16.78 7.08
CA TYR A 374 18.45 -16.34 6.95
C TYR A 374 18.86 -15.30 8.00
N ILE A 375 17.88 -14.55 8.52
CA ILE A 375 18.09 -13.45 9.46
C ILE A 375 17.03 -13.55 10.57
N ASP A 376 17.47 -13.39 11.82
CA ASP A 376 16.54 -13.07 12.91
C ASP A 376 16.12 -11.61 12.76
N VAL A 377 14.97 -11.37 12.11
CA VAL A 377 14.49 -10.04 11.78
C VAL A 377 14.07 -9.23 13.01
N ASP A 378 13.63 -9.90 14.08
CA ASP A 378 13.22 -9.23 15.32
C ASP A 378 14.43 -8.76 16.09
N HIS A 379 15.44 -9.59 16.25
CA HIS A 379 16.74 -9.17 16.81
C HIS A 379 17.39 -8.07 15.96
N PHE A 380 17.26 -8.13 14.63
CA PHE A 380 17.73 -7.05 13.75
C PHE A 380 17.07 -5.71 14.08
N ALA A 381 15.77 -5.67 14.27
CA ALA A 381 15.04 -4.47 14.67
C ALA A 381 15.48 -3.96 16.06
N GLU A 382 15.72 -4.86 17.02
CA GLU A 382 16.24 -4.50 18.36
C GLU A 382 17.64 -3.88 18.28
N VAL A 383 18.53 -4.40 17.43
CA VAL A 383 19.86 -3.81 17.22
C VAL A 383 19.74 -2.37 16.75
N PHE A 384 18.81 -2.08 15.79
CA PHE A 384 18.60 -0.72 15.32
C PHE A 384 18.00 0.20 16.40
N TRP A 385 17.17 -0.30 17.31
CA TRP A 385 16.74 0.45 18.49
C TRP A 385 17.91 0.79 19.40
N ARG A 386 18.81 -0.17 19.68
CA ARG A 386 20.03 0.09 20.47
C ARG A 386 20.93 1.14 19.78
N VAL A 387 21.10 1.05 18.46
CA VAL A 387 21.82 2.04 17.65
C VAL A 387 21.21 3.44 17.81
N TYR A 388 19.89 3.55 17.71
CA TYR A 388 19.16 4.81 17.90
C TYR A 388 19.42 5.42 19.28
N TYR A 389 19.20 4.66 20.36
CA TYR A 389 19.39 5.17 21.73
C TYR A 389 20.85 5.49 22.08
N LEU A 390 21.81 4.70 21.61
CA LEU A 390 23.25 5.00 21.78
C LEU A 390 23.62 6.29 21.05
N SER A 391 23.10 6.49 19.86
CA SER A 391 23.36 7.70 19.07
C SER A 391 22.76 8.95 19.71
N LEU A 392 21.54 8.87 20.27
CA LEU A 392 20.94 9.96 21.05
C LEU A 392 21.79 10.39 22.26
N ARG A 393 22.53 9.44 22.86
CA ARG A 393 23.50 9.71 23.97
C ARG A 393 24.83 10.21 23.48
N GLY A 394 25.03 10.43 22.17
CA GLY A 394 26.29 10.83 21.58
C GLY A 394 27.33 9.70 21.44
N GLU A 395 26.99 8.44 21.76
CA GLU A 395 27.88 7.28 21.76
C GLU A 395 28.02 6.64 20.37
N LYS A 396 28.31 7.45 19.34
CA LYS A 396 28.31 7.03 17.91
C LYS A 396 29.22 5.83 17.62
N THR A 397 30.36 5.72 18.28
CA THR A 397 31.30 4.59 18.10
C THR A 397 30.68 3.29 18.60
N LYS A 398 30.05 3.33 19.78
CA LYS A 398 29.34 2.15 20.33
C LYS A 398 28.18 1.76 19.46
N ALA A 399 27.41 2.72 18.91
CA ALA A 399 26.31 2.45 17.99
C ALA A 399 26.79 1.69 16.73
N LYS A 400 27.91 2.09 16.12
CA LYS A 400 28.50 1.34 15.00
C LYS A 400 28.96 -0.06 15.38
N LEU A 401 29.54 -0.24 16.56
CA LEU A 401 29.97 -1.55 17.07
C LEU A 401 28.78 -2.46 17.33
N GLU A 402 27.64 -1.91 17.78
CA GLU A 402 26.40 -2.68 18.01
C GLU A 402 25.90 -3.32 16.72
N MET A 403 25.94 -2.62 15.61
CA MET A 403 25.58 -3.19 14.30
C MET A 403 26.48 -4.37 13.89
N LEU A 404 27.75 -4.35 14.25
CA LEU A 404 28.68 -5.44 13.93
C LEU A 404 28.38 -6.71 14.74
N LYS A 405 27.83 -6.58 15.94
CA LYS A 405 27.45 -7.72 16.80
C LYS A 405 26.34 -8.57 16.18
N PHE A 406 25.49 -7.99 15.34
CA PHE A 406 24.43 -8.71 14.65
C PHE A 406 24.92 -9.62 13.51
N LEU A 407 26.11 -9.36 12.96
CA LEU A 407 26.60 -10.11 11.79
C LEU A 407 26.70 -11.63 11.99
N PRO A 408 27.07 -12.17 13.19
CA PRO A 408 27.07 -13.61 13.44
C PRO A 408 25.69 -14.26 13.33
N ASP A 409 24.61 -13.53 13.63
CA ASP A 409 23.24 -14.03 13.64
C ASP A 409 22.66 -14.24 12.24
N ILE A 410 23.36 -13.71 11.22
CA ILE A 410 22.98 -13.89 9.82
C ILE A 410 23.50 -15.26 9.36
N LYS A 411 22.58 -16.19 9.13
CA LYS A 411 22.90 -17.56 8.72
C LYS A 411 23.50 -17.65 7.31
N SER A 412 23.05 -16.77 6.39
CA SER A 412 23.57 -16.70 5.02
C SER A 412 24.91 -15.96 4.98
N LYS A 413 25.98 -16.64 4.54
CA LYS A 413 27.31 -16.02 4.33
C LYS A 413 27.23 -14.86 3.34
N LEU A 414 26.45 -15.01 2.24
CA LEU A 414 26.25 -13.97 1.22
C LEU A 414 25.63 -12.71 1.83
N ILE A 415 24.52 -12.85 2.54
CA ILE A 415 23.81 -11.72 3.16
C ILE A 415 24.69 -11.06 4.22
N ARG A 416 25.43 -11.85 5.01
CA ARG A 416 26.36 -11.38 6.03
C ARG A 416 27.45 -10.48 5.43
N GLU A 417 28.12 -10.92 4.38
CA GLU A 417 29.18 -10.14 3.72
C GLU A 417 28.62 -8.87 3.06
N LEU A 418 27.41 -8.92 2.52
CA LEU A 418 26.74 -7.74 1.95
C LEU A 418 26.40 -6.71 3.01
N ILE A 419 25.79 -7.11 4.11
CA ILE A 419 25.48 -6.19 5.23
C ILE A 419 26.76 -5.62 5.83
N LYS A 420 27.78 -6.44 6.04
CA LYS A 420 29.09 -5.99 6.48
C LYS A 420 29.69 -4.94 5.52
N GLY A 421 29.61 -5.18 4.22
CA GLY A 421 30.07 -4.23 3.21
C GLY A 421 29.35 -2.88 3.25
N VAL A 422 28.03 -2.91 3.46
CA VAL A 422 27.23 -1.68 3.65
C VAL A 422 27.64 -0.94 4.91
N VAL A 423 27.73 -1.64 6.05
CA VAL A 423 28.05 -1.03 7.35
C VAL A 423 29.47 -0.46 7.41
N THR A 424 30.45 -1.19 6.85
CA THR A 424 31.87 -0.81 6.98
C THR A 424 32.39 0.09 5.86
N LYS A 425 31.89 -0.07 4.64
CA LYS A 425 32.41 0.57 3.42
C LYS A 425 31.38 1.44 2.69
N GLY A 426 30.11 1.46 3.13
CA GLY A 426 29.02 2.14 2.40
C GLY A 426 28.75 1.55 1.02
N ASN A 427 29.09 0.28 0.77
CA ASN A 427 28.91 -0.36 -0.53
C ASN A 427 27.47 -0.83 -0.74
N TYR A 428 26.66 0.05 -1.33
CA TYR A 428 25.25 -0.23 -1.64
C TYR A 428 25.02 -0.96 -2.97
N GLU A 429 26.01 -1.02 -3.86
CA GLU A 429 25.87 -1.68 -5.18
C GLU A 429 25.62 -3.18 -5.04
N ALA A 430 26.36 -3.84 -4.16
CA ALA A 430 26.18 -5.27 -3.88
C ALA A 430 24.81 -5.56 -3.23
N LEU A 431 24.33 -4.67 -2.37
CA LEU A 431 22.97 -4.76 -1.82
C LEU A 431 21.92 -4.60 -2.92
N GLY A 432 22.12 -3.68 -3.86
CA GLY A 432 21.26 -3.52 -5.04
C GLY A 432 21.16 -4.80 -5.88
N LYS A 433 22.29 -5.51 -6.07
CA LYS A 433 22.31 -6.81 -6.77
C LYS A 433 21.54 -7.90 -6.00
N LEU A 434 21.67 -7.96 -4.68
CA LEU A 434 20.87 -8.90 -3.88
C LEU A 434 19.38 -8.58 -3.97
N MET A 435 19.02 -7.29 -3.93
CA MET A 435 17.61 -6.87 -4.03
C MET A 435 16.96 -7.28 -5.36
N ASN A 436 17.75 -7.56 -6.42
CA ASN A 436 17.22 -8.11 -7.65
C ASN A 436 16.64 -9.54 -7.49
N ASN A 437 17.11 -10.28 -6.51
CA ASN A 437 16.65 -11.63 -6.18
C ASN A 437 15.67 -11.66 -5.01
N VAL A 438 15.20 -10.49 -4.56
CA VAL A 438 14.24 -10.39 -3.47
C VAL A 438 12.90 -9.94 -4.01
N ILE A 439 11.85 -10.65 -3.64
CA ILE A 439 10.45 -10.26 -3.87
C ILE A 439 9.82 -9.90 -2.52
N MET A 440 9.18 -8.73 -2.46
CA MET A 440 8.36 -8.36 -1.33
C MET A 440 6.98 -9.00 -1.48
N LEU A 441 6.49 -9.64 -0.45
CA LEU A 441 5.09 -10.00 -0.30
C LEU A 441 4.47 -9.03 0.69
N GLY A 442 3.48 -8.28 0.26
CA GLY A 442 2.74 -7.33 1.07
C GLY A 442 1.26 -7.68 1.13
N ILE A 443 0.63 -7.41 2.25
CA ILE A 443 -0.82 -7.45 2.38
C ILE A 443 -1.31 -6.19 3.10
N MET A 444 -2.31 -5.52 2.54
CA MET A 444 -2.89 -4.30 3.10
C MET A 444 -4.41 -4.39 3.08
N HIS A 445 -5.01 -4.35 4.27
CA HIS A 445 -6.46 -4.39 4.42
C HIS A 445 -7.02 -2.97 4.62
N PHE A 446 -7.50 -2.37 3.55
CA PHE A 446 -8.17 -1.08 3.60
C PHE A 446 -9.52 -1.22 4.32
N GLN A 447 -9.82 -0.22 5.15
CA GLN A 447 -11.06 -0.19 5.92
C GLN A 447 -12.25 0.24 5.07
N ASP A 448 -13.40 -0.27 5.42
CA ASP A 448 -14.71 0.21 4.99
C ASP A 448 -15.56 0.64 6.20
N VAL A 449 -16.79 1.09 5.96
CA VAL A 449 -17.67 1.58 7.04
C VAL A 449 -18.00 0.53 8.09
N TRP A 450 -17.87 -0.77 7.79
CA TRP A 450 -18.19 -1.85 8.71
C TRP A 450 -17.07 -2.13 9.70
N ASN A 451 -15.81 -2.09 9.26
CA ASN A 451 -14.63 -2.33 10.10
C ASN A 451 -13.79 -1.07 10.37
N PHE A 452 -14.40 0.12 10.26
CA PHE A 452 -13.72 1.40 10.41
C PHE A 452 -13.19 1.59 11.83
N ASP A 453 -11.90 1.87 11.95
CA ASP A 453 -11.19 2.15 13.20
C ASP A 453 -10.47 3.49 13.06
N ILE A 454 -10.86 4.45 13.91
CA ILE A 454 -10.31 5.82 13.87
C ILE A 454 -8.82 5.83 14.28
N ALA A 455 -8.39 4.93 15.18
CA ALA A 455 -6.99 4.83 15.55
C ALA A 455 -6.09 4.45 14.36
N ARG A 456 -6.57 3.58 13.45
CA ARG A 456 -5.89 3.26 12.20
C ARG A 456 -5.83 4.45 11.26
N VAL A 457 -6.93 5.20 11.14
CA VAL A 457 -7.00 6.40 10.28
C VAL A 457 -6.02 7.47 10.76
N GLN A 458 -5.92 7.70 12.05
CA GLN A 458 -5.00 8.68 12.64
C GLN A 458 -3.51 8.32 12.40
N ARG A 459 -3.23 7.09 12.00
CA ARG A 459 -1.89 6.59 11.67
C ARG A 459 -1.76 6.12 10.22
N CYS A 460 -2.59 6.64 9.33
CA CYS A 460 -2.50 6.33 7.90
C CYS A 460 -1.32 7.09 7.28
N ALA A 461 -0.46 6.41 6.56
CA ALA A 461 0.67 7.00 5.82
C ALA A 461 0.42 7.07 4.30
N ILE A 462 -0.78 6.70 3.85
CA ILE A 462 -1.19 6.76 2.44
C ILE A 462 -2.28 7.82 2.29
N HIS A 463 -1.98 8.89 1.55
CA HIS A 463 -2.88 10.02 1.44
C HIS A 463 -3.18 10.38 0.00
N TYR A 464 -4.46 10.67 -0.28
CA TYR A 464 -4.86 11.32 -1.52
C TYR A 464 -4.57 12.82 -1.44
N ALA A 465 -3.82 13.32 -2.40
CA ALA A 465 -3.73 14.75 -2.64
C ALA A 465 -4.89 15.19 -3.54
N LEU A 466 -5.63 16.20 -3.12
CA LEU A 466 -6.92 16.58 -3.68
C LEU A 466 -6.95 18.04 -4.16
N PRO A 467 -7.82 18.36 -5.13
CA PRO A 467 -7.88 19.73 -5.70
C PRO A 467 -8.43 20.78 -4.72
N ASP A 468 -8.94 20.37 -3.54
CA ASP A 468 -9.32 21.29 -2.48
C ASP A 468 -8.15 21.69 -1.54
N GLY A 469 -6.90 21.33 -1.91
CA GLY A 469 -5.69 21.66 -1.16
C GLY A 469 -5.52 20.82 0.11
N LYS A 470 -6.14 19.64 0.19
CA LYS A 470 -6.05 18.76 1.36
C LYS A 470 -5.44 17.40 1.03
N LEU A 471 -4.76 16.83 2.01
CA LEU A 471 -4.27 15.45 1.99
C LEU A 471 -5.18 14.60 2.88
N ARG A 472 -5.92 13.63 2.32
CA ARG A 472 -6.83 12.77 3.07
C ARG A 472 -6.35 11.33 3.09
N SER A 473 -6.46 10.70 4.27
CA SER A 473 -6.14 9.26 4.43
C SER A 473 -6.94 8.42 3.45
N PHE A 474 -6.31 7.38 2.90
CA PHE A 474 -6.90 6.47 1.91
C PHE A 474 -8.31 5.99 2.31
N CYS A 475 -8.43 5.40 3.52
CA CYS A 475 -9.71 4.84 3.97
C CYS A 475 -10.77 5.93 4.20
N THR A 476 -10.39 7.08 4.73
CA THR A 476 -11.32 8.20 4.95
C THR A 476 -11.83 8.77 3.64
N TYR A 477 -10.94 9.01 2.68
CA TYR A 477 -11.32 9.53 1.37
C TYR A 477 -12.31 8.60 0.66
N ASN A 478 -12.00 7.32 0.56
CA ASN A 478 -12.83 6.36 -0.18
C ASN A 478 -14.18 6.08 0.47
N ASN A 479 -14.31 6.24 1.78
CA ASN A 479 -15.57 5.96 2.50
C ASN A 479 -16.44 7.19 2.73
N LEU A 480 -15.84 8.39 2.87
CA LEU A 480 -16.56 9.58 3.33
C LEU A 480 -16.54 10.75 2.34
N TYR A 481 -15.49 10.92 1.54
CA TYR A 481 -15.27 12.16 0.80
C TYR A 481 -15.25 12.02 -0.73
N ARG A 482 -15.00 10.82 -1.26
CA ARG A 482 -14.80 10.64 -2.71
C ARG A 482 -15.96 11.20 -3.54
N ASP A 483 -17.18 10.83 -3.20
CA ASP A 483 -18.36 11.23 -3.98
C ASP A 483 -18.57 12.75 -3.98
N GLU A 484 -18.33 13.41 -2.84
CA GLU A 484 -18.43 14.86 -2.71
C GLU A 484 -17.35 15.57 -3.51
N ILE A 485 -16.09 15.17 -3.34
CA ILE A 485 -14.94 15.82 -3.99
C ILE A 485 -14.98 15.59 -5.50
N GLU A 486 -15.22 14.38 -5.97
CA GLU A 486 -15.29 14.11 -7.39
C GLU A 486 -16.42 14.91 -8.05
N LYS A 487 -17.62 14.97 -7.45
CA LYS A 487 -18.74 15.76 -7.98
C LYS A 487 -18.42 17.26 -8.00
N ARG A 488 -17.81 17.80 -6.94
CA ARG A 488 -17.46 19.21 -6.82
C ARG A 488 -16.48 19.69 -7.89
N TYR A 489 -15.54 18.82 -8.29
CA TYR A 489 -14.48 19.16 -9.25
C TYR A 489 -14.66 18.46 -10.60
N SER A 490 -15.84 17.94 -10.88
CA SER A 490 -16.20 17.31 -12.15
C SER A 490 -16.90 18.27 -13.11
N VAL A 491 -17.00 17.84 -14.35
CA VAL A 491 -17.82 18.44 -15.39
C VAL A 491 -18.79 17.42 -15.97
N SER A 492 -19.83 17.87 -16.69
CA SER A 492 -20.70 16.95 -17.43
C SER A 492 -19.92 16.21 -18.53
N ILE A 493 -20.45 15.05 -18.95
CA ILE A 493 -19.84 14.30 -20.06
C ILE A 493 -19.83 15.15 -21.35
N GLU A 494 -20.89 15.91 -21.60
CA GLU A 494 -21.04 16.79 -22.77
C GLU A 494 -19.99 17.90 -22.75
N GLU A 495 -19.84 18.57 -21.63
CA GLU A 495 -18.84 19.64 -21.46
C GLU A 495 -17.42 19.09 -21.63
N TRP A 496 -17.11 17.93 -21.05
CA TRP A 496 -15.81 17.30 -21.21
C TRP A 496 -15.52 16.98 -22.68
N LYS A 497 -16.49 16.41 -23.42
CA LYS A 497 -16.34 16.13 -24.86
C LYS A 497 -16.10 17.39 -25.65
N ALA A 498 -16.82 18.48 -25.33
CA ALA A 498 -16.65 19.77 -26.00
C ALA A 498 -15.25 20.37 -25.77
N ARG A 499 -14.73 20.28 -24.53
CA ARG A 499 -13.35 20.71 -24.18
C ARG A 499 -12.30 19.93 -24.98
N LYS A 500 -12.43 18.62 -25.04
CA LYS A 500 -11.49 17.74 -25.78
C LYS A 500 -11.53 17.99 -27.28
N LYS A 501 -12.69 18.31 -27.85
CA LYS A 501 -12.79 18.69 -29.28
C LYS A 501 -12.07 20.00 -29.57
N LYS A 502 -12.17 21.00 -28.70
CA LYS A 502 -11.45 22.28 -28.84
C LYS A 502 -9.93 22.09 -28.76
N GLU A 503 -9.45 21.33 -27.76
CA GLU A 503 -8.02 21.03 -27.63
C GLU A 503 -7.44 20.39 -28.91
N ILE A 504 -8.14 19.43 -29.53
CA ILE A 504 -7.71 18.80 -30.80
C ILE A 504 -7.67 19.81 -31.95
N THR A 505 -8.60 20.76 -31.99
CA THR A 505 -8.69 21.75 -33.06
C THR A 505 -7.64 22.88 -32.91
N GLU A 506 -7.18 23.19 -31.71
CA GLU A 506 -6.14 24.19 -31.44
C GLU A 506 -4.71 23.66 -31.71
N TYR A 507 -4.52 22.35 -31.78
CA TYR A 507 -3.23 21.70 -32.09
C TYR A 507 -3.16 21.08 -33.49
N ALA A 508 -4.21 21.19 -34.32
CA ALA A 508 -4.26 20.77 -35.71
C ALA A 508 -4.02 21.96 -36.64
#